data_34df9bbec8cc9a6b8fb74497317687c5
#
_entry.id   34df9bbec8cc9a6b8fb74497317687c5
#
_cell.length_a   1.000
_cell.length_b   1.000
_cell.length_c   1.000
_cell.angle_alpha   90.00
_cell.angle_beta   90.00
_cell.angle_gamma   90.00
#
_symmetry.space_group_name_H-M   'P 1'
#
loop_
_entity.id
_entity.type
_entity.pdbx_description
1 polymer ?
#
loop_
_entity_poly.entity_id
_entity_poly.type
_entity_poly.pdbx_seq_one_letter_code
_entity_poly.pdbx_strand_id
1 'polypeptide(L)'
;MDALTTFSRVVSEATSLLGESGFAPALGNGIRELIEADDVSLIRYPVAGPPVIEYTLPPKRRGKTTLDRYVKGPFLLDPFYRAAQVDEHFGVFRLRDLAPSGFKESEYFRTWYH
;
A
#
# COMPACT_ATOMS: atom_id res chain seq x y z
N MET A 1 13.59 3.08 22.17
CA MET A 1 12.99 1.73 22.06
C MET A 1 13.61 1.04 20.86
N ASP A 2 14.05 -0.18 21.02
CA ASP A 2 14.69 -0.88 19.90
C ASP A 2 13.67 -1.34 18.86
N ALA A 3 14.19 -1.74 17.70
CA ALA A 3 13.34 -2.13 16.57
C ALA A 3 12.47 -3.34 16.87
N LEU A 4 12.99 -4.30 17.63
CA LEU A 4 12.23 -5.51 17.96
C LEU A 4 11.06 -5.19 18.87
N THR A 5 11.28 -4.36 19.88
CA THR A 5 10.23 -3.96 20.80
C THR A 5 9.14 -3.16 20.06
N THR A 6 9.57 -2.25 19.19
CA THR A 6 8.61 -1.47 18.37
C THR A 6 7.81 -2.39 17.46
N PHE A 7 8.49 -3.33 16.80
CA PHE A 7 7.83 -4.30 15.93
C PHE A 7 6.79 -5.11 16.69
N SER A 8 7.17 -5.65 17.85
CA SER A 8 6.24 -6.44 18.66
C SER A 8 5.01 -5.65 19.09
N ARG A 9 5.21 -4.39 19.49
CA ARG A 9 4.09 -3.53 19.88
C ARG A 9 3.18 -3.26 18.69
N VAL A 10 3.75 -2.93 17.53
CA VAL A 10 2.97 -2.65 16.32
C VAL A 10 2.13 -3.86 15.93
N VAL A 11 2.74 -5.05 15.90
CA VAL A 11 2.02 -6.27 15.53
C VAL A 11 0.89 -6.55 16.54
N SER A 12 1.17 -6.40 17.82
CA SER A 12 0.19 -6.64 18.88
C SER A 12 -0.99 -5.68 18.77
N GLU A 13 -0.73 -4.39 18.57
CA GLU A 13 -1.80 -3.39 18.42
C GLU A 13 -2.64 -3.64 17.18
N ALA A 14 -1.99 -3.88 16.04
CA ALA A 14 -2.70 -4.10 14.79
C ALA A 14 -3.56 -5.36 14.85
N THR A 15 -3.00 -6.47 15.34
CA THR A 15 -3.75 -7.73 15.39
C THR A 15 -4.93 -7.66 16.36
N SER A 16 -4.84 -6.88 17.43
CA SER A 16 -5.96 -6.69 18.35
C SER A 16 -7.14 -5.97 17.69
N LEU A 17 -6.91 -5.28 16.59
CA LEU A 17 -7.93 -4.51 15.89
C LEU A 17 -8.38 -5.14 14.57
N LEU A 18 -7.98 -6.38 14.32
CA LEU A 18 -8.39 -7.09 13.10
C LEU A 18 -9.92 -7.10 12.98
N GLY A 19 -10.39 -6.73 11.79
CA GLY A 19 -11.83 -6.65 11.52
C GLY A 19 -12.49 -5.35 11.97
N GLU A 20 -11.75 -4.47 12.63
CA GLU A 20 -12.28 -3.21 13.12
C GLU A 20 -11.73 -2.04 12.31
N SER A 21 -12.43 -0.91 12.35
CA SER A 21 -12.03 0.28 11.61
C SER A 21 -10.68 0.84 12.03
N GLY A 22 -10.23 0.54 13.23
CA GLY A 22 -8.94 0.99 13.74
C GLY A 22 -7.74 0.20 13.23
N PHE A 23 -7.97 -0.92 12.55
CA PHE A 23 -6.88 -1.78 12.08
C PHE A 23 -5.96 -1.07 11.08
N ALA A 24 -6.53 -0.51 10.03
CA ALA A 24 -5.73 0.13 8.98
C ALA A 24 -4.91 1.32 9.51
N PRO A 25 -5.48 2.23 10.31
CA PRO A 25 -4.68 3.28 10.92
C PRO A 25 -3.57 2.75 11.83
N ALA A 26 -3.86 1.74 12.65
CA ALA A 26 -2.85 1.17 13.54
C ALA A 26 -1.69 0.56 12.76
N LEU A 27 -2.01 -0.19 11.70
CA LEU A 27 -0.99 -0.79 10.86
C LEU A 27 -0.19 0.26 10.10
N GLY A 28 -0.85 1.22 9.48
CA GLY A 28 -0.20 2.27 8.72
C GLY A 28 0.74 3.12 9.57
N ASN A 29 0.28 3.55 10.73
CA ASN A 29 1.10 4.33 11.66
C ASN A 29 2.26 3.50 12.19
N GLY A 30 2.01 2.23 12.46
CA GLY A 30 3.05 1.31 12.92
C GLY A 30 4.15 1.10 11.91
N ILE A 31 3.79 0.93 10.64
CA ILE A 31 4.77 0.79 9.57
C ILE A 31 5.63 2.05 9.48
N ARG A 32 5.01 3.21 9.54
CA ARG A 32 5.73 4.47 9.46
C ARG A 32 6.67 4.68 10.65
N GLU A 33 6.32 4.14 11.80
CA GLU A 33 7.19 4.18 12.97
C GLU A 33 8.41 3.26 12.81
N LEU A 34 8.22 2.12 12.15
CA LEU A 34 9.29 1.15 11.94
C LEU A 34 10.26 1.55 10.83
N ILE A 35 9.77 2.22 9.81
CA ILE A 35 10.59 2.66 8.68
C ILE A 35 10.30 4.12 8.38
N GLU A 36 11.31 4.82 7.87
CA GLU A 36 11.16 6.23 7.48
C GLU A 36 10.56 6.30 6.09
N ALA A 37 9.23 6.20 6.03
CA ALA A 37 8.52 6.30 4.77
C ALA A 37 7.86 7.68 4.64
N ASP A 38 7.92 8.24 3.43
CA ASP A 38 7.27 9.52 3.16
C ASP A 38 5.75 9.34 3.12
N ASP A 39 5.32 8.27 2.48
CA ASP A 39 3.91 7.93 2.33
C ASP A 39 3.69 6.46 2.64
N VAL A 40 2.55 6.15 3.23
CA VAL A 40 2.09 4.79 3.43
C VAL A 40 0.65 4.72 2.93
N SER A 41 0.35 3.73 2.11
CA SER A 41 -1.01 3.48 1.65
C SER A 41 -1.36 2.03 1.88
N LEU A 42 -2.53 1.79 2.46
CA LEU A 42 -3.07 0.45 2.61
C LEU A 42 -4.20 0.30 1.59
N ILE A 43 -3.99 -0.63 0.67
CA ILE A 43 -4.91 -0.85 -0.44
C ILE A 43 -5.36 -2.30 -0.38
N ARG A 44 -6.67 -2.52 -0.38
CA ARG A 44 -7.22 -3.85 -0.43
C ARG A 44 -7.59 -4.18 -1.89
N TYR A 45 -7.18 -5.35 -2.34
CA TYR A 45 -7.53 -5.85 -3.67
C TYR A 45 -8.59 -6.94 -3.52
N PRO A 46 -9.87 -6.60 -3.68
CA PRO A 46 -10.93 -7.61 -3.55
C PRO A 46 -10.83 -8.64 -4.67
N VAL A 47 -11.44 -9.80 -4.45
CA VAL A 47 -11.49 -10.88 -5.46
C VAL A 47 -12.10 -10.37 -6.76
N ALA A 48 -13.10 -9.52 -6.65
CA ALA A 48 -13.75 -8.91 -7.81
C ALA A 48 -13.92 -7.42 -7.55
N GLY A 49 -13.76 -6.62 -8.61
CA GLY A 49 -13.93 -5.19 -8.53
C GLY A 49 -12.62 -4.43 -8.31
N PRO A 50 -12.71 -3.09 -8.27
CA PRO A 50 -11.53 -2.25 -8.16
C PRO A 50 -10.92 -2.28 -6.76
N PRO A 51 -9.65 -1.83 -6.63
CA PRO A 51 -9.02 -1.70 -5.32
C PRO A 51 -9.78 -0.74 -4.42
N VAL A 52 -9.67 -0.98 -3.12
CA VAL A 52 -10.24 -0.10 -2.09
C VAL A 52 -9.10 0.51 -1.29
N ILE A 53 -9.10 1.83 -1.18
CA ILE A 53 -8.11 2.54 -0.38
C ILE A 53 -8.58 2.52 1.07
N GLU A 54 -7.91 1.70 1.90
CA GLU A 54 -8.30 1.57 3.30
C GLU A 54 -7.75 2.69 4.16
N TYR A 55 -6.54 3.17 3.86
CA TYR A 55 -5.91 4.19 4.68
C TYR A 55 -4.72 4.80 3.95
N THR A 56 -4.49 6.09 4.14
CA THR A 56 -3.30 6.78 3.64
C THR A 56 -2.67 7.59 4.75
N LEU A 57 -1.34 7.64 4.74
CA LEU A 57 -0.58 8.43 5.70
C LEU A 57 0.57 9.12 4.96
N PRO A 58 0.67 10.44 4.93
CA PRO A 58 -0.25 11.38 5.56
C PRO A 58 -1.64 11.36 4.93
N PRO A 59 -2.66 11.77 5.68
CA PRO A 59 -4.02 11.84 5.15
C PRO A 59 -4.08 12.76 3.94
N LYS A 60 -4.85 12.37 2.93
CA LYS A 60 -5.05 13.20 1.75
C LYS A 60 -6.05 14.30 2.06
N ARG A 61 -5.68 15.53 1.78
CA ARG A 61 -6.49 16.70 2.14
C ARG A 61 -7.61 17.00 1.15
N ARG A 62 -7.47 16.52 -0.08
CA ARG A 62 -8.42 16.83 -1.14
C ARG A 62 -9.21 15.59 -1.51
N GLY A 63 -10.47 15.79 -1.84
CA GLY A 63 -11.36 14.70 -2.17
C GLY A 63 -10.98 13.91 -3.41
N LYS A 64 -10.27 14.54 -4.34
CA LYS A 64 -9.82 13.85 -5.55
C LYS A 64 -8.30 13.81 -5.57
N THR A 65 -7.78 12.68 -5.17
CA THR A 65 -6.34 12.45 -5.13
C THR A 65 -5.93 11.58 -6.30
N THR A 66 -4.62 11.40 -6.45
CA THR A 66 -4.06 10.45 -7.39
C THR A 66 -4.62 9.06 -7.15
N LEU A 67 -4.77 8.66 -5.88
CA LEU A 67 -5.30 7.34 -5.54
C LEU A 67 -6.77 7.18 -5.95
N ASP A 68 -7.56 8.25 -5.86
CA ASP A 68 -8.96 8.19 -6.31
C ASP A 68 -9.07 7.89 -7.81
N ARG A 69 -8.11 8.39 -8.58
CA ARG A 69 -8.04 8.12 -10.01
C ARG A 69 -7.49 6.73 -10.29
N TYR A 70 -6.55 6.30 -9.46
CA TYR A 70 -5.91 4.98 -9.58
C TYR A 70 -6.94 3.85 -9.57
N VAL A 71 -7.92 3.92 -8.67
CA VAL A 71 -8.91 2.85 -8.52
C VAL A 71 -9.92 2.79 -9.67
N LYS A 72 -9.91 3.79 -10.56
CA LYS A 72 -10.84 3.83 -11.70
C LYS A 72 -10.34 3.11 -12.95
N GLY A 73 -9.15 2.52 -12.89
CA GLY A 73 -8.64 1.78 -14.04
C GLY A 73 -7.13 1.63 -14.08
N PRO A 74 -6.35 2.71 -13.82
CA PRO A 74 -4.90 2.64 -13.89
C PRO A 74 -4.26 1.55 -13.02
N PHE A 75 -4.94 1.10 -11.96
CA PHE A 75 -4.43 0.03 -11.10
C PHE A 75 -4.09 -1.23 -11.89
N LEU A 76 -4.74 -1.46 -13.03
CA LEU A 76 -4.48 -2.64 -13.86
C LEU A 76 -3.04 -2.68 -14.37
N LEU A 77 -2.36 -1.55 -14.42
CA LEU A 77 -0.98 -1.47 -14.87
C LEU A 77 0.03 -1.49 -13.72
N ASP A 78 -0.46 -1.54 -12.48
CA ASP A 78 0.40 -1.52 -11.31
C ASP A 78 1.02 -2.89 -11.07
N PRO A 79 2.37 -2.98 -11.01
CA PRO A 79 3.03 -4.25 -10.70
C PRO A 79 2.58 -4.88 -9.38
N PHE A 80 2.24 -4.07 -8.39
CA PHE A 80 1.76 -4.60 -7.10
C PHE A 80 0.37 -5.21 -7.20
N TYR A 81 -0.51 -4.60 -8.01
CA TYR A 81 -1.82 -5.19 -8.26
C TYR A 81 -1.65 -6.56 -8.92
N ARG A 82 -0.79 -6.63 -9.94
CA ARG A 82 -0.55 -7.89 -10.64
C ARG A 82 0.03 -8.94 -9.70
N ALA A 83 0.98 -8.57 -8.86
CA ALA A 83 1.56 -9.50 -7.90
C ALA A 83 0.51 -10.06 -6.95
N ALA A 84 -0.39 -9.21 -6.48
CA ALA A 84 -1.42 -9.63 -5.53
C ALA A 84 -2.53 -10.46 -6.16
N GLN A 85 -3.02 -10.04 -7.32
CA GLN A 85 -4.24 -10.63 -7.91
C GLN A 85 -3.98 -11.69 -8.97
N VAL A 86 -2.90 -11.57 -9.73
CA VAL A 86 -2.63 -12.48 -10.83
C VAL A 86 -1.63 -13.56 -10.40
N ASP A 87 -0.51 -13.13 -9.83
CA ASP A 87 0.57 -14.02 -9.48
C ASP A 87 0.47 -14.58 -8.05
N GLU A 88 -0.42 -14.00 -7.25
CA GLU A 88 -0.65 -14.41 -5.85
C GLU A 88 0.64 -14.44 -5.03
N HIS A 89 1.48 -13.43 -5.22
CA HIS A 89 2.71 -13.29 -4.47
C HIS A 89 2.44 -12.62 -3.12
N PHE A 90 2.82 -13.31 -2.04
CA PHE A 90 2.67 -12.79 -0.69
C PHE A 90 4.04 -12.52 -0.08
N GLY A 91 4.18 -11.38 0.59
CA GLY A 91 5.44 -11.02 1.24
C GLY A 91 5.79 -9.56 1.01
N VAL A 92 7.05 -9.25 1.29
CA VAL A 92 7.58 -7.89 1.12
C VAL A 92 8.36 -7.83 -0.18
N PHE A 93 8.01 -6.90 -1.05
CA PHE A 93 8.64 -6.75 -2.36
C PHE A 93 8.94 -5.28 -2.61
N ARG A 94 10.03 -5.03 -3.33
CA ARG A 94 10.34 -3.69 -3.82
C ARG A 94 9.77 -3.54 -5.22
N LEU A 95 9.37 -2.31 -5.55
CA LEU A 95 8.84 -2.04 -6.89
C LEU A 95 9.78 -2.56 -7.98
N ARG A 96 11.09 -2.32 -7.84
CA ARG A 96 12.06 -2.75 -8.84
C ARG A 96 12.12 -4.27 -9.03
N ASP A 97 11.68 -5.02 -8.03
CA ASP A 97 11.69 -6.49 -8.11
C ASP A 97 10.45 -7.02 -8.84
N LEU A 98 9.37 -6.24 -8.84
CA LEU A 98 8.11 -6.63 -9.49
C LEU A 98 7.92 -6.00 -10.86
N ALA A 99 8.56 -4.86 -11.10
CA ALA A 99 8.33 -4.09 -12.30
C ALA A 99 8.90 -4.80 -13.53
N PRO A 100 8.16 -4.79 -14.65
CA PRO A 100 8.67 -5.35 -15.88
C PRO A 100 9.76 -4.47 -16.51
N SER A 101 10.49 -5.04 -17.46
CA SER A 101 11.52 -4.31 -18.21
C SER A 101 10.90 -3.08 -18.85
N GLY A 102 11.60 -1.95 -18.76
CA GLY A 102 11.12 -0.70 -19.33
C GLY A 102 10.05 0.02 -18.54
N PHE A 103 9.72 -0.47 -17.35
CA PHE A 103 8.66 0.12 -16.53
C PHE A 103 8.94 1.59 -16.18
N LYS A 104 10.19 1.93 -15.87
CA LYS A 104 10.55 3.31 -15.49
C LYS A 104 10.38 4.30 -16.62
N GLU A 105 10.41 3.87 -17.86
CA GLU A 105 10.20 4.69 -19.03
C GLU A 105 8.73 4.80 -19.42
N SER A 106 7.86 4.06 -18.73
CA SER A 106 6.43 4.07 -19.04
C SER A 106 5.75 5.35 -18.55
N GLU A 107 4.68 5.71 -19.24
CA GLU A 107 3.85 6.83 -18.82
C GLU A 107 3.22 6.55 -17.46
N TYR A 108 2.87 5.29 -17.20
CA TYR A 108 2.31 4.89 -15.91
C TYR A 108 3.28 5.20 -14.77
N PHE A 109 4.57 4.84 -14.91
CA PHE A 109 5.55 5.12 -13.87
C PHE A 109 5.67 6.63 -13.62
N ARG A 110 5.73 7.42 -14.70
CA ARG A 110 5.85 8.88 -14.58
C ARG A 110 4.65 9.50 -13.86
N THR A 111 3.48 8.94 -14.07
CA THR A 111 2.25 9.47 -13.47
C THR A 111 2.12 9.08 -12.00
N TRP A 112 2.44 7.83 -11.66
CA TRP A 112 2.07 7.26 -10.37
C TRP A 112 3.23 7.06 -9.40
N TYR A 113 4.45 6.91 -9.90
CA TYR A 113 5.60 6.58 -9.07
C TYR A 113 6.73 7.63 -9.11
N HIS A 114 6.70 8.56 -10.00
CA HIS A 114 7.75 9.58 -10.14
C HIS A 114 7.72 10.63 -9.04
#